data_0a12a22bc36f6a3e32ad63086f22ef9e
#
_entry.id   0a12a22bc36f6a3e32ad63086f22ef9e
#
_cell.length_a   1.000
_cell.length_b   1.000
_cell.length_c   1.000
_cell.angle_alpha   90.00
_cell.angle_beta   90.00
_cell.angle_gamma   90.00
#
_symmetry.space_group_name_H-M   'P 1'
#
loop_
_entity.id
_entity.type
_entity.pdbx_description
1 polymer ?
#
loop_
_entity_poly.entity_id
_entity_poly.type
_entity_poly.pdbx_seq_one_letter_code
_entity_poly.pdbx_strand_id
1 'polypeptide(L)'
;EKGMPYSYTDLYGKYSLQGNNGSKVNVFGFNFQDNVNYEGISELNWTSKGIGSEFILIPGGSPVLIEGNFAYSSYKVSLDEQASKLRESGINGFNMGFDFTYFQPKGKIKYGFDIHGFSTDFTTYNSVNSKIEQNENTSEFSAYINYQFSGTRFIIEPGFRLQKYTLGVSPEPRLGMKYIASERMRFKVSSGYYSQ
;
A
#
# COMPACT_ATOMS: atom_id res chain seq x y z
N GLU A 1 22.18 6.23 39.23
CA GLU A 1 20.85 6.09 38.60
C GLU A 1 21.03 5.32 37.29
N LYS A 2 20.52 4.08 37.21
CA LYS A 2 20.48 3.37 35.94
C LYS A 2 19.42 4.04 35.06
N GLY A 3 19.83 4.55 33.90
CA GLY A 3 18.90 5.08 32.89
C GLY A 3 17.85 4.07 32.48
N MET A 4 16.77 4.53 31.85
CA MET A 4 15.77 3.63 31.30
C MET A 4 16.42 2.71 30.24
N PRO A 5 16.07 1.41 30.20
CA PRO A 5 16.71 0.44 29.31
C PRO A 5 16.30 0.60 27.84
N TYR A 6 15.61 1.67 27.48
CA TYR A 6 15.16 1.91 26.13
C TYR A 6 15.47 3.33 25.64
N SER A 7 15.71 3.46 24.35
CA SER A 7 15.81 4.72 23.64
C SER A 7 15.01 4.63 22.33
N TYR A 8 14.50 5.77 21.89
CA TYR A 8 13.80 5.85 20.62
C TYR A 8 14.11 7.16 19.88
N THR A 9 13.97 7.12 18.58
CA THR A 9 14.09 8.31 17.71
C THR A 9 13.04 8.21 16.61
N ASP A 10 12.13 9.18 16.58
CA ASP A 10 11.07 9.27 15.59
C ASP A 10 11.23 10.53 14.75
N LEU A 11 11.43 10.34 13.47
CA LEU A 11 11.49 11.42 12.49
C LEU A 11 10.43 11.20 11.43
N TYR A 12 9.62 12.22 11.18
CA TYR A 12 8.64 12.25 10.09
C TYR A 12 8.66 13.62 9.42
N GLY A 13 8.64 13.61 8.10
CA GLY A 13 8.54 14.82 7.30
C GLY A 13 7.57 14.65 6.16
N LYS A 14 6.77 15.68 5.88
CA LYS A 14 5.87 15.76 4.73
C LYS A 14 5.99 17.12 4.08
N TYR A 15 6.08 17.11 2.75
CA TYR A 15 6.04 18.30 1.92
C TYR A 15 4.87 18.20 0.94
N SER A 16 4.10 19.27 0.83
CA SER A 16 2.90 19.32 -0.01
C SER A 16 2.95 20.53 -0.93
N LEU A 17 2.72 20.29 -2.20
CA LEU A 17 2.54 21.34 -3.23
C LEU A 17 1.12 21.26 -3.75
N GLN A 18 0.46 22.39 -3.88
CA GLN A 18 -0.89 22.49 -4.43
C GLN A 18 -0.93 23.59 -5.50
N GLY A 19 -1.42 23.25 -6.67
CA GLY A 19 -1.66 24.17 -7.76
C GLY A 19 -3.04 24.83 -7.67
N ASN A 20 -3.20 25.98 -8.35
CA ASN A 20 -4.46 26.71 -8.38
C ASN A 20 -5.61 25.96 -9.07
N ASN A 21 -5.29 24.99 -9.90
CA ASN A 21 -6.25 24.11 -10.59
C ASN A 21 -6.70 22.90 -9.75
N GLY A 22 -6.27 22.80 -8.48
CA GLY A 22 -6.56 21.67 -7.59
C GLY A 22 -5.58 20.50 -7.71
N SER A 23 -4.61 20.57 -8.62
CA SER A 23 -3.52 19.57 -8.67
C SER A 23 -2.70 19.64 -7.39
N LYS A 24 -2.29 18.47 -6.90
CA LYS A 24 -1.57 18.33 -5.62
C LYS A 24 -0.50 17.27 -5.73
N VAL A 25 0.64 17.52 -5.12
CA VAL A 25 1.72 16.54 -4.93
C VAL A 25 2.13 16.56 -3.47
N ASN A 26 2.18 15.40 -2.87
CA ASN A 26 2.71 15.19 -1.52
C ASN A 26 3.92 14.26 -1.61
N VAL A 27 4.96 14.59 -0.86
CA VAL A 27 6.12 13.72 -0.62
C VAL A 27 6.29 13.60 0.88
N PHE A 28 6.50 12.41 1.37
CA PHE A 28 6.72 12.15 2.79
C PHE A 28 7.85 11.15 3.01
N GLY A 29 8.44 11.20 4.17
CA GLY A 29 9.41 10.22 4.61
C GLY A 29 9.40 10.10 6.12
N PHE A 30 9.82 8.94 6.61
CA PHE A 30 9.95 8.68 8.03
C PHE A 30 11.15 7.77 8.31
N ASN A 31 11.65 7.90 9.53
CA ASN A 31 12.64 7.01 10.10
C ASN A 31 12.38 6.90 11.60
N PHE A 32 11.96 5.71 12.03
CA PHE A 32 11.68 5.38 13.42
C PHE A 32 12.68 4.32 13.86
N GLN A 33 13.32 4.57 15.00
CA GLN A 33 14.33 3.67 15.56
C GLN A 33 14.06 3.51 17.04
N ASP A 34 13.95 2.28 17.48
CA ASP A 34 13.80 1.93 18.87
C ASP A 34 14.86 0.93 19.27
N ASN A 35 15.38 1.10 20.45
CA ASN A 35 16.35 0.21 21.08
C ASN A 35 15.95 -0.09 22.52
N VAL A 36 15.93 -1.35 22.86
CA VAL A 36 15.75 -1.81 24.23
C VAL A 36 16.97 -2.62 24.62
N ASN A 37 17.71 -2.15 25.62
CA ASN A 37 18.93 -2.80 26.08
C ASN A 37 18.81 -3.17 27.57
N TYR A 38 18.69 -4.45 27.83
CA TYR A 38 18.80 -5.04 29.17
C TYR A 38 20.24 -5.49 29.37
N GLU A 39 21.03 -4.62 29.98
CA GLU A 39 22.47 -4.78 30.19
C GLU A 39 22.83 -6.18 30.69
N GLY A 40 23.63 -6.90 29.93
CA GLY A 40 24.04 -8.27 30.24
C GLY A 40 22.99 -9.36 29.99
N ILE A 41 21.86 -9.08 29.35
CA ILE A 41 20.79 -10.05 29.08
C ILE A 41 20.45 -10.07 27.59
N SER A 42 19.93 -8.95 27.05
CA SER A 42 19.51 -8.88 25.67
C SER A 42 19.44 -7.45 25.15
N GLU A 43 19.67 -7.29 23.86
CA GLU A 43 19.46 -6.06 23.12
C GLU A 43 18.49 -6.31 21.97
N LEU A 44 17.40 -5.54 21.95
CA LEU A 44 16.40 -5.58 20.90
C LEU A 44 16.37 -4.23 20.18
N ASN A 45 16.65 -4.28 18.89
CA ASN A 45 16.60 -3.12 18.04
C ASN A 45 15.54 -3.31 16.96
N TRP A 46 14.77 -2.27 16.68
CA TRP A 46 13.95 -2.23 15.48
C TRP A 46 14.02 -0.87 14.80
N THR A 47 14.01 -0.93 13.49
CA THR A 47 14.05 0.24 12.62
C THR A 47 12.94 0.14 11.60
N SER A 48 12.18 1.22 11.45
CA SER A 48 11.17 1.37 10.41
C SER A 48 11.45 2.65 9.64
N LYS A 49 11.65 2.56 8.35
CA LYS A 49 11.90 3.71 7.48
C LYS A 49 11.13 3.62 6.19
N GLY A 50 10.77 4.75 5.64
CA GLY A 50 10.07 4.78 4.37
C GLY A 50 10.06 6.14 3.72
N ILE A 51 9.77 6.12 2.44
CA ILE A 51 9.55 7.30 1.61
C ILE A 51 8.38 7.03 0.70
N GLY A 52 7.59 8.06 0.42
CA GLY A 52 6.49 7.93 -0.51
C GLY A 52 6.08 9.27 -1.11
N SER A 53 5.32 9.15 -2.17
CA SER A 53 4.66 10.29 -2.83
C SER A 53 3.26 9.90 -3.26
N GLU A 54 2.38 10.87 -3.26
CA GLU A 54 1.05 10.79 -3.85
C GLU A 54 0.78 12.07 -4.63
N PHE A 55 0.10 11.95 -5.73
CA PHE A 55 -0.25 13.11 -6.53
C PHE A 55 -1.64 13.00 -7.13
N ILE A 56 -2.25 14.16 -7.32
CA ILE A 56 -3.48 14.37 -8.07
C ILE A 56 -3.17 15.45 -9.12
N LEU A 57 -3.35 15.12 -10.39
CA LEU A 57 -3.16 16.07 -11.49
C LEU A 57 -4.50 16.28 -12.20
N ILE A 58 -4.84 17.55 -12.37
CA ILE A 58 -6.03 18.02 -13.09
C ILE A 58 -5.54 18.83 -14.27
N PRO A 59 -5.35 18.21 -15.47
CA PRO A 59 -4.91 18.94 -16.66
C PRO A 59 -5.94 19.98 -17.06
N GLY A 60 -5.49 21.21 -17.28
CA GLY A 60 -6.37 22.31 -17.70
C GLY A 60 -7.06 22.02 -19.03
N GLY A 61 -8.39 22.28 -19.10
CA GLY A 61 -9.18 22.07 -20.32
C GLY A 61 -9.46 20.62 -20.68
N SER A 62 -9.13 19.67 -19.84
CA SER A 62 -9.38 18.24 -20.05
C SER A 62 -10.30 17.66 -18.97
N PRO A 63 -11.29 16.82 -19.30
CA PRO A 63 -12.13 16.12 -18.33
C PRO A 63 -11.45 14.90 -17.73
N VAL A 64 -10.14 14.99 -17.43
CA VAL A 64 -9.33 13.90 -16.90
C VAL A 64 -8.81 14.26 -15.53
N LEU A 65 -8.89 13.30 -14.60
CA LEU A 65 -8.19 13.30 -13.33
C LEU A 65 -7.14 12.20 -13.37
N ILE A 66 -5.93 12.52 -12.99
CA ILE A 66 -4.82 11.56 -12.88
C ILE A 66 -4.40 11.51 -11.42
N GLU A 67 -4.43 10.32 -10.85
CA GLU A 67 -3.99 10.07 -9.49
C GLU A 67 -2.85 9.06 -9.52
N GLY A 68 -1.89 9.23 -8.65
CA GLY A 68 -0.82 8.25 -8.54
C GLY A 68 -0.20 8.25 -7.16
N ASN A 69 0.36 7.13 -6.81
CA ASN A 69 1.07 6.93 -5.57
C ASN A 69 2.30 6.07 -5.79
N PHE A 70 3.30 6.33 -4.98
CA PHE A 70 4.48 5.50 -4.84
C PHE A 70 4.87 5.48 -3.37
N ALA A 71 5.20 4.33 -2.83
CA ALA A 71 5.79 4.22 -1.51
C ALA A 71 6.79 3.05 -1.46
N TYR A 72 7.83 3.26 -0.68
CA TYR A 72 8.79 2.24 -0.29
C TYR A 72 8.97 2.28 1.22
N SER A 73 8.98 1.12 1.85
CA SER A 73 9.25 0.98 3.28
C SER A 73 10.17 -0.20 3.57
N SER A 74 10.91 -0.08 4.65
CA SER A 74 11.79 -1.11 5.18
C SER A 74 11.60 -1.19 6.68
N TYR A 75 11.36 -2.37 7.19
CA TYR A 75 11.29 -2.68 8.60
C TYR A 75 12.28 -3.77 8.95
N LYS A 76 13.09 -3.56 9.98
CA LYS A 76 14.09 -4.52 10.43
C LYS A 76 14.05 -4.62 11.96
N VAL A 77 14.08 -5.86 12.45
CA VAL A 77 14.21 -6.20 13.86
C VAL A 77 15.46 -7.03 14.03
N SER A 78 16.24 -6.73 15.06
CA SER A 78 17.37 -7.56 15.49
C SER A 78 17.30 -7.81 16.97
N LEU A 79 17.55 -9.05 17.38
CA LEU A 79 17.61 -9.49 18.76
C LEU A 79 18.96 -10.13 19.02
N ASP A 80 19.73 -9.52 19.92
CA ASP A 80 20.98 -10.05 20.43
C ASP A 80 20.81 -10.46 21.90
N GLU A 81 21.08 -11.72 22.20
CA GLU A 81 21.01 -12.29 23.55
C GLU A 81 22.38 -12.88 23.89
N GLN A 82 22.91 -12.59 25.07
CA GLN A 82 24.27 -13.01 25.48
C GLN A 82 24.55 -14.51 25.32
N ALA A 83 23.52 -15.33 25.42
CA ALA A 83 23.65 -16.79 25.30
C ALA A 83 23.32 -17.33 23.89
N SER A 84 22.93 -16.49 22.96
CA SER A 84 22.45 -16.86 21.63
C SER A 84 23.14 -16.04 20.55
N LYS A 85 23.11 -16.51 19.31
CA LYS A 85 23.57 -15.73 18.15
C LYS A 85 22.50 -14.72 17.73
N LEU A 86 22.93 -13.62 17.15
CA LEU A 86 22.08 -12.55 16.62
C LEU A 86 20.99 -13.11 15.71
N ARG A 87 19.74 -12.79 16.01
CA ARG A 87 18.57 -13.10 15.18
C ARG A 87 18.08 -11.84 14.50
N GLU A 88 17.81 -11.92 13.23
CA GLU A 88 17.34 -10.79 12.44
C GLU A 88 16.10 -11.16 11.62
N SER A 89 15.18 -10.21 11.52
CA SER A 89 14.04 -10.31 10.62
C SER A 89 13.82 -8.96 9.96
N GLY A 90 13.59 -8.97 8.66
CA GLY A 90 13.34 -7.78 7.87
C GLY A 90 12.21 -7.98 6.89
N ILE A 91 11.51 -6.89 6.58
CA ILE A 91 10.57 -6.80 5.49
C ILE A 91 10.75 -5.48 4.76
N ASN A 92 10.92 -5.56 3.45
CA ASN A 92 10.96 -4.41 2.57
C ASN A 92 9.75 -4.47 1.65
N GLY A 93 9.08 -3.36 1.45
CA GLY A 93 7.91 -3.31 0.60
C GLY A 93 7.89 -2.07 -0.27
N PHE A 94 7.33 -2.21 -1.47
CA PHE A 94 7.00 -1.07 -2.32
C PHE A 94 5.59 -1.23 -2.86
N ASN A 95 4.96 -0.10 -3.11
CA ASN A 95 3.75 -0.03 -3.90
C ASN A 95 3.82 1.13 -4.89
N MET A 96 3.19 0.95 -6.03
CA MET A 96 3.03 1.98 -7.04
C MET A 96 1.68 1.80 -7.71
N GLY A 97 0.91 2.88 -7.83
CA GLY A 97 -0.38 2.89 -8.47
C GLY A 97 -0.59 4.13 -9.33
N PHE A 98 -1.32 3.95 -10.42
CA PHE A 98 -1.78 5.03 -11.29
C PHE A 98 -3.23 4.81 -11.66
N ASP A 99 -4.04 5.84 -11.45
CA ASP A 99 -5.46 5.91 -11.74
C ASP A 99 -5.75 7.05 -12.71
N PHE A 100 -6.54 6.76 -13.72
CA PHE A 100 -7.04 7.72 -14.69
C PHE A 100 -8.56 7.73 -14.63
N THR A 101 -9.15 8.89 -14.36
CA THR A 101 -10.60 9.06 -14.41
C THR A 101 -10.96 10.03 -15.53
N TYR A 102 -11.68 9.54 -16.51
CA TYR A 102 -12.23 10.35 -17.60
C TYR A 102 -13.70 10.64 -17.34
N PHE A 103 -14.04 11.90 -17.17
CA PHE A 103 -15.41 12.36 -16.91
C PHE A 103 -16.18 12.57 -18.22
N GLN A 104 -17.41 12.07 -18.26
CA GLN A 104 -18.35 12.21 -19.36
C GLN A 104 -19.67 12.81 -18.86
N PRO A 105 -20.53 13.41 -19.72
CA PRO A 105 -21.80 14.00 -19.30
C PRO A 105 -22.74 13.05 -18.56
N LYS A 106 -22.69 11.75 -18.87
CA LYS A 106 -23.55 10.72 -18.26
C LYS A 106 -22.79 9.64 -17.53
N GLY A 107 -21.55 9.92 -17.11
CA GLY A 107 -20.78 8.90 -16.38
C GLY A 107 -19.29 9.21 -16.34
N LYS A 108 -18.54 8.18 -16.00
CA LYS A 108 -17.07 8.25 -16.00
C LYS A 108 -16.46 6.88 -16.30
N ILE A 109 -15.27 6.90 -16.87
CA ILE A 109 -14.42 5.73 -17.00
C ILE A 109 -13.28 5.91 -16.03
N LYS A 110 -13.05 4.92 -15.16
CA LYS A 110 -11.87 4.86 -14.32
C LYS A 110 -11.05 3.62 -14.70
N TYR A 111 -9.78 3.80 -15.01
CA TYR A 111 -8.86 2.71 -15.29
C TYR A 111 -7.51 3.00 -14.64
N GLY A 112 -6.78 1.96 -14.34
CA GLY A 112 -5.51 2.11 -13.67
C GLY A 112 -4.78 0.80 -13.52
N PHE A 113 -3.64 0.89 -12.87
CA PHE A 113 -2.85 -0.28 -12.48
C PHE A 113 -2.19 -0.07 -11.14
N ASP A 114 -1.94 -1.16 -10.44
CA ASP A 114 -1.22 -1.22 -9.18
C ASP A 114 -0.12 -2.29 -9.24
N ILE A 115 1.02 -1.97 -8.65
CA ILE A 115 2.12 -2.90 -8.45
C ILE A 115 2.46 -2.90 -6.97
N HIS A 116 2.46 -4.07 -6.37
CA HIS A 116 2.89 -4.29 -4.99
C HIS A 116 4.01 -5.31 -4.99
N GLY A 117 5.00 -5.08 -4.17
CA GLY A 117 6.06 -6.06 -3.97
C GLY A 117 6.60 -5.98 -2.56
N PHE A 118 6.98 -7.12 -2.02
CA PHE A 118 7.68 -7.19 -0.75
C PHE A 118 8.71 -8.31 -0.75
N SER A 119 9.73 -8.09 0.05
CA SER A 119 10.81 -9.03 0.31
C SER A 119 10.92 -9.22 1.80
N THR A 120 10.99 -10.46 2.25
CA THR A 120 11.22 -10.83 3.64
C THR A 120 12.56 -11.53 3.78
N ASP A 121 13.31 -11.10 4.79
CA ASP A 121 14.59 -11.67 5.17
C ASP A 121 14.48 -12.18 6.62
N PHE A 122 14.82 -13.42 6.84
CA PHE A 122 14.81 -14.00 8.17
C PHE A 122 16.08 -14.78 8.42
N THR A 123 16.76 -14.46 9.52
CA THR A 123 17.95 -15.17 9.99
C THR A 123 17.74 -15.63 11.43
N THR A 124 17.86 -16.92 11.66
CA THR A 124 17.82 -17.51 12.99
C THR A 124 18.84 -18.63 13.11
N TYR A 125 19.02 -19.15 14.34
CA TYR A 125 19.89 -20.28 14.62
C TYR A 125 19.12 -21.35 15.36
N ASN A 126 19.33 -22.61 14.98
CA ASN A 126 18.73 -23.74 15.68
C ASN A 126 19.51 -24.09 16.95
N SER A 127 19.02 -25.07 17.71
CA SER A 127 19.62 -25.55 18.97
C SER A 127 21.05 -26.10 18.84
N VAL A 128 21.48 -26.46 17.63
CA VAL A 128 22.85 -26.92 17.34
C VAL A 128 23.71 -25.79 16.69
N ASN A 129 23.30 -24.53 16.85
CA ASN A 129 24.00 -23.36 16.33
C ASN A 129 24.16 -23.31 14.79
N SER A 130 23.35 -24.02 14.04
CA SER A 130 23.31 -23.95 12.60
C SER A 130 22.45 -22.75 12.16
N LYS A 131 22.98 -21.94 11.26
CA LYS A 131 22.27 -20.78 10.70
C LYS A 131 21.14 -21.25 9.78
N ILE A 132 19.96 -20.66 9.95
CA ILE A 132 18.80 -20.81 9.09
C ILE A 132 18.52 -19.44 8.48
N GLU A 133 18.57 -19.37 7.17
CA GLU A 133 18.24 -18.17 6.39
C GLU A 133 17.05 -18.48 5.51
N GLN A 134 16.07 -17.58 5.52
CA GLN A 134 14.92 -17.64 4.63
C GLN A 134 14.74 -16.29 3.98
N ASN A 135 14.62 -16.32 2.66
CA ASN A 135 14.44 -15.14 1.83
C ASN A 135 13.26 -15.39 0.90
N GLU A 136 12.25 -14.56 0.96
CA GLU A 136 11.09 -14.65 0.09
C GLU A 136 10.80 -13.31 -0.58
N ASN A 137 10.51 -13.36 -1.88
CA ASN A 137 10.14 -12.21 -2.68
C ASN A 137 8.80 -12.47 -3.33
N THR A 138 7.87 -11.53 -3.16
CA THR A 138 6.56 -11.59 -3.77
C THR A 138 6.27 -10.29 -4.49
N SER A 139 5.71 -10.38 -5.68
CA SER A 139 5.22 -9.24 -6.43
C SER A 139 3.86 -9.52 -7.05
N GLU A 140 3.00 -8.53 -7.01
CA GLU A 140 1.67 -8.56 -7.57
C GLU A 140 1.49 -7.37 -8.50
N PHE A 141 0.88 -7.63 -9.63
CA PHE A 141 0.47 -6.62 -10.59
C PHE A 141 -1.03 -6.72 -10.81
N SER A 142 -1.71 -5.60 -10.81
CA SER A 142 -3.11 -5.54 -11.21
C SER A 142 -3.38 -4.39 -12.16
N ALA A 143 -4.29 -4.61 -13.09
CA ALA A 143 -4.83 -3.58 -13.97
C ALA A 143 -6.35 -3.68 -13.97
N TYR A 144 -7.03 -2.55 -14.05
CA TYR A 144 -8.48 -2.53 -14.01
C TYR A 144 -9.07 -1.44 -14.89
N ILE A 145 -10.32 -1.66 -15.25
CA ILE A 145 -11.20 -0.68 -15.89
C ILE A 145 -12.59 -0.77 -15.29
N ASN A 146 -13.15 0.38 -14.94
CA ASN A 146 -14.53 0.52 -14.46
C ASN A 146 -15.23 1.60 -15.27
N TYR A 147 -16.46 1.32 -15.66
CA TYR A 147 -17.32 2.30 -16.31
C TYR A 147 -18.52 2.58 -15.42
N GLN A 148 -18.74 3.83 -15.07
CA GLN A 148 -19.95 4.25 -14.36
C GLN A 148 -20.88 4.96 -15.33
N PHE A 149 -22.05 4.39 -15.55
CA PHE A 149 -23.14 5.06 -16.24
C PHE A 149 -24.11 5.65 -15.21
N SER A 150 -24.41 6.94 -15.35
CA SER A 150 -25.29 7.69 -14.45
C SER A 150 -26.55 8.15 -15.20
N GLY A 151 -27.62 7.38 -15.08
CA GLY A 151 -28.95 7.77 -15.53
C GLY A 151 -29.74 8.48 -14.43
N THR A 152 -30.95 8.90 -14.73
CA THR A 152 -31.80 9.64 -13.79
C THR A 152 -32.16 8.85 -12.54
N ARG A 153 -32.43 7.55 -12.68
CA ARG A 153 -32.80 6.66 -11.57
C ARG A 153 -31.86 5.48 -11.37
N PHE A 154 -31.00 5.21 -12.33
CA PHE A 154 -30.09 4.08 -12.30
C PHE A 154 -28.65 4.56 -12.43
N ILE A 155 -27.79 4.00 -11.61
CA ILE A 155 -26.34 4.06 -11.78
C ILE A 155 -25.88 2.62 -11.94
N ILE A 156 -25.16 2.32 -13.01
CA ILE A 156 -24.64 0.98 -13.33
C ILE A 156 -23.13 1.09 -13.46
N GLU A 157 -22.43 0.21 -12.78
CA GLU A 157 -20.96 0.21 -12.69
C GLU A 157 -20.40 -1.19 -13.05
N PRO A 158 -20.33 -1.56 -14.34
CA PRO A 158 -19.54 -2.70 -14.75
C PRO A 158 -18.05 -2.41 -14.58
N GLY A 159 -17.31 -3.40 -14.15
CA GLY A 159 -15.87 -3.31 -13.96
C GLY A 159 -15.20 -4.64 -14.25
N PHE A 160 -13.93 -4.56 -14.56
CA PHE A 160 -13.07 -5.70 -14.77
C PHE A 160 -11.69 -5.41 -14.20
N ARG A 161 -11.14 -6.36 -13.45
CA ARG A 161 -9.77 -6.33 -12.94
C ARG A 161 -9.05 -7.60 -13.37
N LEU A 162 -7.82 -7.46 -13.77
CA LEU A 162 -6.90 -8.55 -14.00
C LEU A 162 -5.82 -8.46 -12.93
N GLN A 163 -5.67 -9.49 -12.14
CA GLN A 163 -4.66 -9.58 -11.11
C GLN A 163 -3.68 -10.70 -11.43
N LYS A 164 -2.39 -10.37 -11.42
CA LYS A 164 -1.30 -11.31 -11.64
C LYS A 164 -0.55 -11.51 -10.34
N TYR A 165 -0.52 -12.74 -9.87
CA TYR A 165 0.29 -13.21 -8.75
C TYR A 165 1.50 -13.99 -9.27
N THR A 166 2.40 -14.34 -8.37
CA THR A 166 3.55 -15.21 -8.67
C THR A 166 3.10 -16.56 -9.27
N LEU A 167 1.96 -17.09 -8.85
CA LEU A 167 1.46 -18.42 -9.21
C LEU A 167 0.37 -18.42 -10.29
N GLY A 168 -0.10 -17.26 -10.75
CA GLY A 168 -1.16 -17.23 -11.74
C GLY A 168 -1.73 -15.86 -12.06
N VAL A 169 -2.74 -15.87 -12.91
CA VAL A 169 -3.50 -14.68 -13.33
C VAL A 169 -4.97 -14.91 -13.03
N SER A 170 -5.61 -13.95 -12.37
CA SER A 170 -7.04 -13.99 -12.04
C SER A 170 -7.80 -12.87 -12.74
N PRO A 171 -8.78 -13.20 -13.59
CA PRO A 171 -9.76 -12.26 -14.11
C PRO A 171 -10.89 -12.05 -13.10
N GLU A 172 -11.18 -10.79 -12.76
CA GLU A 172 -12.18 -10.42 -11.76
C GLU A 172 -13.25 -9.49 -12.37
N PRO A 173 -14.30 -10.03 -12.98
CA PRO A 173 -15.45 -9.23 -13.39
C PRO A 173 -16.25 -8.75 -12.17
N ARG A 174 -16.75 -7.53 -12.24
CA ARG A 174 -17.53 -6.87 -11.19
C ARG A 174 -18.70 -6.11 -11.78
N LEU A 175 -19.82 -6.08 -11.05
CA LEU A 175 -20.99 -5.32 -11.44
C LEU A 175 -21.62 -4.68 -10.22
N GLY A 176 -21.74 -3.36 -10.23
CA GLY A 176 -22.50 -2.60 -9.27
C GLY A 176 -23.74 -1.98 -9.91
N MET A 177 -24.84 -1.92 -9.19
CA MET A 177 -26.04 -1.23 -9.59
C MET A 177 -26.66 -0.49 -8.41
N LYS A 178 -27.11 0.73 -8.66
CA LYS A 178 -27.87 1.53 -7.71
C LYS A 178 -29.14 2.02 -8.36
N TYR A 179 -30.27 1.76 -7.71
CA TYR A 179 -31.59 2.27 -8.09
C TYR A 179 -32.04 3.35 -7.11
N ILE A 180 -32.41 4.50 -7.63
CA ILE A 180 -32.94 5.65 -6.87
C ILE A 180 -34.44 5.62 -6.98
N ALA A 181 -35.12 5.02 -6.00
CA ALA A 181 -36.57 4.90 -5.99
C ALA A 181 -37.25 6.25 -5.63
N SER A 182 -36.67 7.00 -4.71
CA SER A 182 -37.09 8.34 -4.32
C SER A 182 -35.93 9.15 -3.76
N GLU A 183 -36.17 10.41 -3.38
CA GLU A 183 -35.14 11.23 -2.70
C GLU A 183 -34.62 10.59 -1.43
N ARG A 184 -35.47 9.81 -0.74
CA ARG A 184 -35.14 9.20 0.56
C ARG A 184 -34.81 7.71 0.49
N MET A 185 -35.08 7.04 -0.66
CA MET A 185 -34.94 5.59 -0.77
C MET A 185 -34.08 5.19 -1.96
N ARG A 186 -33.04 4.42 -1.70
CA ARG A 186 -32.07 3.95 -2.68
C ARG A 186 -31.72 2.49 -2.40
N PHE A 187 -31.69 1.69 -3.44
CA PHE A 187 -31.26 0.29 -3.40
C PHE A 187 -29.90 0.14 -4.07
N LYS A 188 -29.02 -0.63 -3.47
CA LYS A 188 -27.70 -0.97 -4.04
C LYS A 188 -27.53 -2.47 -4.05
N VAL A 189 -27.04 -2.98 -5.18
CA VAL A 189 -26.66 -4.38 -5.36
C VAL A 189 -25.29 -4.40 -6.00
N SER A 190 -24.43 -5.28 -5.54
CA SER A 190 -23.12 -5.51 -6.16
C SER A 190 -22.80 -7.00 -6.17
N SER A 191 -22.15 -7.43 -7.23
CA SER A 191 -21.66 -8.80 -7.40
C SER A 191 -20.31 -8.76 -8.09
N GLY A 192 -19.47 -9.74 -7.83
CA GLY A 192 -18.17 -9.84 -8.47
C GLY A 192 -17.49 -11.16 -8.14
N TYR A 193 -16.51 -11.49 -8.94
CA TYR A 193 -15.55 -12.54 -8.66
C TYR A 193 -14.28 -11.90 -8.08
N TYR A 194 -13.77 -12.47 -7.00
CA TYR A 194 -12.57 -12.00 -6.30
C TYR A 194 -11.67 -13.20 -6.02
N SER A 195 -10.39 -13.04 -6.27
CA SER A 195 -9.35 -14.01 -5.90
C SER A 195 -8.57 -13.52 -4.68
N GLN A 196 -8.13 -14.47 -3.88
CA GLN A 196 -7.22 -14.26 -2.74
C GLN A 196 -6.03 -15.20 -2.88
#